data_ec07548a921f0b6abee43c70f1a7993d
#
_entry.id   ec07548a921f0b6abee43c70f1a7993d
#
_cell.length_a   1.000
_cell.length_b   1.000
_cell.length_c   1.000
_cell.angle_alpha   90.00
_cell.angle_beta   90.00
_cell.angle_gamma   90.00
#
_symmetry.space_group_name_H-M   'P 1'
#
loop_
_entity.id
_entity.type
_entity.pdbx_description
1 polymer ?
#
loop_
_entity_poly.entity_id
_entity_poly.type
_entity_poly.pdbx_seq_one_letter_code
_entity_poly.pdbx_strand_id
1 'polypeptide(L)'
;MLNVAVSRAKDSFLVFGDMDLFEVQPASSPRGLLAKYLFESEKNALSFDYKERKDLKTSETKIYTLHGVEQHDNFLNQTFENTDKHITIVSPWLTWQKLEQTGFLDSMIAACSRGINVTIVTDRSYNTEHKDFEKRKEKQQNLKAALEKLNALGIATKLVNRVHSKIVIGDDGLLCVGSFNWFSATREARYERYDTSMVYCGDNLKGEIEAIYNSLERRQV
;
A
#
# COMPACT_ATOMS: atom_id res chain seq x y z
N MET A 1 18.05 8.97 -19.88
CA MET A 1 17.77 7.51 -19.79
C MET A 1 17.56 6.84 -21.15
N LEU A 2 16.78 7.41 -22.08
CA LEU A 2 16.53 6.83 -23.41
C LEU A 2 17.83 6.51 -24.18
N ASN A 3 18.77 7.44 -24.23
CA ASN A 3 20.05 7.25 -24.90
C ASN A 3 20.87 6.06 -24.37
N VAL A 4 20.79 5.80 -23.08
CA VAL A 4 21.46 4.67 -22.42
C VAL A 4 20.82 3.34 -22.83
N ALA A 5 19.52 3.29 -22.94
CA ALA A 5 18.79 2.08 -23.35
C ALA A 5 19.13 1.73 -24.82
N VAL A 6 19.05 2.69 -25.73
CA VAL A 6 19.35 2.50 -27.14
C VAL A 6 20.83 2.09 -27.36
N SER A 7 21.77 2.76 -26.69
CA SER A 7 23.22 2.49 -26.87
C SER A 7 23.66 1.14 -26.27
N ARG A 8 22.85 0.47 -25.48
CA ARG A 8 23.15 -0.85 -24.87
C ARG A 8 22.52 -2.02 -25.62
N ALA A 9 21.63 -1.75 -26.57
CA ALA A 9 21.06 -2.81 -27.38
C ALA A 9 22.15 -3.40 -28.28
N LYS A 10 22.29 -4.73 -28.30
CA LYS A 10 23.30 -5.41 -29.14
C LYS A 10 22.75 -5.77 -30.51
N ASP A 11 21.55 -6.35 -30.53
CA ASP A 11 20.99 -6.93 -31.74
C ASP A 11 19.67 -6.26 -32.14
N SER A 12 18.82 -5.93 -31.21
CA SER A 12 17.51 -5.34 -31.46
C SER A 12 17.09 -4.39 -30.38
N PHE A 13 16.37 -3.36 -30.74
CA PHE A 13 15.71 -2.43 -29.79
C PHE A 13 14.24 -2.35 -30.14
N LEU A 14 13.39 -2.90 -29.25
CA LEU A 14 11.95 -2.93 -29.44
C LEU A 14 11.29 -1.82 -28.62
N VAL A 15 10.40 -1.08 -29.25
CA VAL A 15 9.64 0.01 -28.65
C VAL A 15 8.17 -0.40 -28.61
N PHE A 16 7.57 -0.39 -27.42
CA PHE A 16 6.15 -0.60 -27.22
C PHE A 16 5.55 0.67 -26.65
N GLY A 17 4.46 1.12 -27.20
CA GLY A 17 3.78 2.32 -26.75
C GLY A 17 2.74 2.80 -27.76
N ASP A 18 2.11 3.92 -27.42
CA ASP A 18 1.24 4.63 -28.34
C ASP A 18 2.12 5.36 -29.38
N MET A 19 2.10 4.88 -30.61
CA MET A 19 2.96 5.39 -31.69
C MET A 19 2.58 6.79 -32.11
N ASP A 20 1.32 7.18 -32.00
CA ASP A 20 0.84 8.54 -32.31
C ASP A 20 1.51 9.59 -31.40
N LEU A 21 1.81 9.22 -30.15
CA LEU A 21 2.55 10.09 -29.24
C LEU A 21 4.02 10.30 -29.64
N PHE A 22 4.60 9.37 -30.38
CA PHE A 22 5.97 9.53 -30.92
C PHE A 22 5.99 10.41 -32.14
N GLU A 23 5.00 10.30 -33.02
CA GLU A 23 4.91 11.03 -34.27
C GLU A 23 4.84 12.56 -34.10
N VAL A 24 4.15 13.01 -33.02
CA VAL A 24 3.97 14.44 -32.70
C VAL A 24 5.13 15.06 -31.93
N GLN A 25 6.20 14.32 -31.64
CA GLN A 25 7.34 14.85 -30.87
C GLN A 25 8.24 15.78 -31.71
N PRO A 26 8.80 16.87 -31.10
CA PRO A 26 9.77 17.72 -31.77
C PRO A 26 10.97 16.92 -32.30
N ALA A 27 11.30 17.07 -33.57
CA ALA A 27 12.38 16.32 -34.24
C ALA A 27 13.75 16.45 -33.54
N SER A 28 13.97 17.52 -32.77
CA SER A 28 15.21 17.75 -32.00
C SER A 28 15.20 17.08 -30.62
N SER A 29 14.07 16.55 -30.17
CA SER A 29 13.99 15.84 -28.90
C SER A 29 14.52 14.41 -29.02
N PRO A 30 15.01 13.79 -27.93
CA PRO A 30 15.41 12.38 -27.95
C PRO A 30 14.30 11.42 -28.41
N ARG A 31 13.04 11.73 -28.10
CA ARG A 31 11.87 10.94 -28.55
C ARG A 31 11.60 11.17 -30.05
N GLY A 32 11.68 12.41 -30.53
CA GLY A 32 11.49 12.73 -31.93
C GLY A 32 12.61 12.12 -32.81
N LEU A 33 13.84 12.10 -32.31
CA LEU A 33 14.94 11.40 -33.00
C LEU A 33 14.68 9.89 -33.07
N LEU A 34 14.19 9.28 -31.99
CA LEU A 34 13.81 7.87 -32.01
C LEU A 34 12.65 7.62 -32.96
N ALA A 35 11.62 8.46 -32.97
CA ALA A 35 10.47 8.38 -33.87
C ALA A 35 10.89 8.38 -35.32
N LYS A 36 11.84 9.24 -35.69
CA LYS A 36 12.40 9.28 -37.07
C LYS A 36 12.88 7.90 -37.50
N TYR A 37 13.63 7.18 -36.68
CA TYR A 37 14.10 5.83 -36.99
C TYR A 37 12.98 4.78 -36.98
N LEU A 38 12.04 4.89 -36.06
CA LEU A 38 10.92 3.95 -35.96
C LEU A 38 10.03 4.00 -37.20
N PHE A 39 9.76 5.20 -37.73
CA PHE A 39 8.87 5.41 -38.86
C PHE A 39 9.61 5.54 -40.23
N GLU A 40 10.92 5.36 -40.26
CA GLU A 40 11.71 5.43 -41.50
C GLU A 40 11.32 4.34 -42.51
N SER A 41 10.82 3.21 -42.04
CA SER A 41 10.41 2.09 -42.89
C SER A 41 9.30 1.27 -42.23
N GLU A 42 8.31 0.86 -42.99
CA GLU A 42 7.27 -0.07 -42.55
C GLU A 42 7.85 -1.40 -42.03
N LYS A 43 9.05 -1.79 -42.47
CA LYS A 43 9.75 -2.97 -41.98
C LYS A 43 10.19 -2.86 -40.51
N ASN A 44 10.20 -1.65 -39.96
CA ASN A 44 10.51 -1.42 -38.56
C ASN A 44 9.32 -1.70 -37.66
N ALA A 45 8.10 -1.83 -38.20
CA ALA A 45 6.92 -2.25 -37.45
C ALA A 45 6.93 -3.77 -37.23
N LEU A 46 6.76 -4.18 -35.98
CA LEU A 46 6.52 -5.58 -35.67
C LEU A 46 5.09 -5.93 -36.07
N SER A 47 4.94 -6.84 -37.00
CA SER A 47 3.67 -7.44 -37.35
C SER A 47 3.56 -8.82 -36.68
N PHE A 48 2.63 -9.00 -35.78
CA PHE A 48 2.32 -10.30 -35.18
C PHE A 48 0.83 -10.39 -34.87
N ASP A 49 0.29 -11.58 -35.02
CA ASP A 49 -1.08 -11.85 -34.62
C ASP A 49 -1.18 -11.84 -33.09
N TYR A 50 -1.86 -10.87 -32.54
CA TYR A 50 -2.19 -10.86 -31.13
C TYR A 50 -3.65 -11.27 -30.94
N LYS A 51 -3.86 -12.15 -29.97
CA LYS A 51 -5.22 -12.43 -29.48
C LYS A 51 -5.50 -11.47 -28.35
N GLU A 52 -6.48 -10.63 -28.56
CA GLU A 52 -7.02 -9.81 -27.50
C GLU A 52 -7.50 -10.73 -26.36
N ARG A 53 -6.94 -10.56 -25.18
CA ARG A 53 -7.36 -11.34 -24.01
C ARG A 53 -8.71 -10.82 -23.55
N LYS A 54 -9.79 -11.41 -24.09
CA LYS A 54 -11.18 -11.10 -23.72
C LYS A 54 -11.55 -11.51 -22.29
N ASP A 55 -10.71 -12.32 -21.66
CA ASP A 55 -10.82 -12.82 -20.29
C ASP A 55 -10.25 -11.88 -19.22
N LEU A 56 -9.52 -10.86 -19.62
CA LEU A 56 -9.22 -9.77 -18.73
C LEU A 56 -10.49 -8.96 -18.55
N LYS A 57 -11.33 -9.35 -17.56
CA LYS A 57 -12.22 -8.38 -16.95
C LYS A 57 -11.33 -7.24 -16.51
N THR A 58 -11.40 -6.14 -17.21
CA THR A 58 -10.87 -4.88 -16.71
C THR A 58 -11.75 -4.49 -15.53
N SER A 59 -11.48 -5.07 -14.36
CA SER A 59 -11.91 -4.42 -13.14
C SER A 59 -11.26 -3.06 -13.21
N GLU A 60 -12.04 -2.03 -13.06
CA GLU A 60 -11.53 -0.66 -13.11
C GLU A 60 -10.46 -0.51 -12.03
N THR A 61 -9.22 -0.66 -12.43
CA THR A 61 -8.09 -0.42 -11.54
C THR A 61 -8.10 1.06 -11.18
N LYS A 62 -8.27 1.36 -9.91
CA LYS A 62 -8.23 2.73 -9.39
C LYS A 62 -6.94 2.93 -8.61
N ILE A 63 -6.22 3.99 -8.95
CA ILE A 63 -5.05 4.44 -8.20
C ILE A 63 -5.32 5.88 -7.79
N TYR A 64 -5.23 6.17 -6.49
CA TYR A 64 -5.36 7.52 -5.97
C TYR A 64 -4.49 7.71 -4.73
N THR A 65 -4.32 8.96 -4.31
CA THR A 65 -3.53 9.31 -3.13
C THR A 65 -4.41 9.86 -2.02
N LEU A 66 -4.01 9.58 -0.79
CA LEU A 66 -4.57 10.16 0.42
C LEU A 66 -3.60 11.19 0.95
N HIS A 67 -4.13 12.31 1.45
CA HIS A 67 -3.35 13.41 2.01
C HIS A 67 -3.92 13.84 3.36
N GLY A 68 -3.04 14.01 4.36
CA GLY A 68 -3.42 14.45 5.70
C GLY A 68 -4.31 13.47 6.45
N VAL A 69 -4.66 13.83 7.67
CA VAL A 69 -5.37 12.95 8.63
C VAL A 69 -6.79 12.62 8.17
N GLU A 70 -7.55 13.62 7.75
CA GLU A 70 -8.96 13.45 7.42
C GLU A 70 -9.19 12.42 6.31
N GLN A 71 -8.40 12.49 5.23
CA GLN A 71 -8.55 11.54 4.12
C GLN A 71 -8.14 10.12 4.52
N HIS A 72 -7.10 9.97 5.38
CA HIS A 72 -6.70 8.68 5.88
C HIS A 72 -7.74 8.07 6.83
N ASP A 73 -8.30 8.86 7.73
CA ASP A 73 -9.31 8.39 8.67
C ASP A 73 -10.61 7.98 7.94
N ASN A 74 -11.05 8.79 6.98
CA ASN A 74 -12.20 8.46 6.12
C ASN A 74 -11.97 7.19 5.29
N PHE A 75 -10.78 7.05 4.71
CA PHE A 75 -10.40 5.86 3.95
C PHE A 75 -10.44 4.59 4.82
N LEU A 76 -9.88 4.64 6.03
CA LEU A 76 -9.84 3.47 6.90
C LEU A 76 -11.25 3.07 7.36
N ASN A 77 -12.11 4.03 7.70
CA ASN A 77 -13.51 3.77 8.05
C ASN A 77 -14.27 3.15 6.86
N GLN A 78 -14.13 3.70 5.66
CA GLN A 78 -14.72 3.12 4.44
C GLN A 78 -14.18 1.72 4.15
N THR A 79 -12.91 1.45 4.45
CA THR A 79 -12.34 0.11 4.31
C THR A 79 -13.02 -0.88 5.26
N PHE A 80 -13.26 -0.49 6.52
CA PHE A 80 -14.00 -1.34 7.45
C PHE A 80 -15.44 -1.61 6.98
N GLU A 81 -16.10 -0.62 6.36
CA GLU A 81 -17.48 -0.76 5.90
C GLU A 81 -17.62 -1.64 4.66
N ASN A 82 -16.68 -1.53 3.71
CA ASN A 82 -16.81 -2.09 2.36
C ASN A 82 -16.05 -3.39 2.12
N THR A 83 -15.25 -3.85 3.08
CA THR A 83 -14.52 -5.13 2.96
C THR A 83 -15.43 -6.29 3.34
N ASP A 84 -15.29 -7.41 2.63
CA ASP A 84 -16.18 -8.57 2.77
C ASP A 84 -15.59 -9.71 3.62
N LYS A 85 -14.25 -9.88 3.63
CA LYS A 85 -13.62 -11.08 4.22
C LYS A 85 -12.56 -10.74 5.26
N HIS A 86 -11.58 -9.95 4.90
CA HIS A 86 -10.46 -9.66 5.79
C HIS A 86 -9.86 -8.28 5.59
N ILE A 87 -9.42 -7.69 6.70
CA ILE A 87 -8.68 -6.43 6.72
C ILE A 87 -7.40 -6.65 7.52
N THR A 88 -6.28 -6.25 6.96
CA THR A 88 -5.00 -6.24 7.67
C THR A 88 -4.44 -4.82 7.70
N ILE A 89 -4.13 -4.32 8.90
CA ILE A 89 -3.55 -3.00 9.10
C ILE A 89 -2.17 -3.17 9.72
N VAL A 90 -1.14 -2.74 8.99
CA VAL A 90 0.24 -2.71 9.47
C VAL A 90 0.53 -1.30 9.96
N SER A 91 0.73 -1.16 11.27
CA SER A 91 1.08 0.11 11.91
C SER A 91 2.22 -0.13 12.92
N PRO A 92 3.42 0.43 12.68
CA PRO A 92 4.56 0.20 13.54
C PRO A 92 4.30 0.56 15.00
N TRP A 93 3.57 1.65 15.23
CA TRP A 93 3.16 2.10 16.57
C TRP A 93 1.68 1.83 16.82
N LEU A 94 1.39 1.35 18.01
CA LEU A 94 0.05 1.09 18.51
C LEU A 94 -0.15 1.82 19.85
N THR A 95 -1.03 2.82 19.85
CA THR A 95 -1.37 3.58 21.04
C THR A 95 -2.85 3.41 21.36
N TRP A 96 -3.19 2.76 22.46
CA TRP A 96 -4.57 2.47 22.83
C TRP A 96 -5.46 3.72 22.88
N GLN A 97 -4.99 4.78 23.54
CA GLN A 97 -5.71 6.05 23.59
C GLN A 97 -6.05 6.63 22.22
N LYS A 98 -5.16 6.47 21.24
CA LYS A 98 -5.43 6.95 19.87
C LYS A 98 -6.49 6.11 19.17
N LEU A 99 -6.51 4.81 19.39
CA LEU A 99 -7.58 3.95 18.90
C LEU A 99 -8.95 4.34 19.46
N GLU A 100 -9.03 4.64 20.76
CA GLU A 100 -10.27 5.10 21.39
C GLU A 100 -10.72 6.47 20.83
N GLN A 101 -9.79 7.41 20.67
CA GLN A 101 -10.08 8.76 20.20
C GLN A 101 -10.56 8.84 18.76
N THR A 102 -10.17 7.89 17.91
CA THR A 102 -10.48 7.90 16.47
C THR A 102 -11.79 7.22 16.11
N GLY A 103 -12.41 6.50 17.03
CA GLY A 103 -13.59 5.67 16.76
C GLY A 103 -13.27 4.40 15.93
N PHE A 104 -12.00 4.14 15.62
CA PHE A 104 -11.62 2.94 14.86
C PHE A 104 -11.95 1.63 15.57
N LEU A 105 -11.96 1.63 16.91
CA LEU A 105 -12.38 0.46 17.67
C LEU A 105 -13.81 0.04 17.34
N ASP A 106 -14.73 1.00 17.31
CA ASP A 106 -16.14 0.74 17.01
C ASP A 106 -16.29 0.21 15.57
N SER A 107 -15.58 0.81 14.62
CA SER A 107 -15.57 0.37 13.22
C SER A 107 -14.99 -1.05 13.07
N MET A 108 -13.91 -1.38 13.77
CA MET A 108 -13.33 -2.72 13.79
C MET A 108 -14.27 -3.75 14.41
N ILE A 109 -14.90 -3.43 15.55
CA ILE A 109 -15.87 -4.30 16.21
C ILE A 109 -17.08 -4.55 15.31
N ALA A 110 -17.58 -3.51 14.65
CA ALA A 110 -18.67 -3.64 13.66
C ALA A 110 -18.28 -4.54 12.50
N ALA A 111 -17.03 -4.41 11.97
CA ALA A 111 -16.51 -5.30 10.94
C ALA A 111 -16.43 -6.76 11.44
N CYS A 112 -15.87 -7.01 12.60
CA CYS A 112 -15.83 -8.34 13.20
C CYS A 112 -17.22 -8.94 13.41
N SER A 113 -18.20 -8.13 13.81
CA SER A 113 -19.61 -8.56 13.98
C SER A 113 -20.28 -8.98 12.68
N ARG A 114 -19.80 -8.49 11.52
CA ARG A 114 -20.21 -8.93 10.19
C ARG A 114 -19.45 -10.18 9.70
N GLY A 115 -18.56 -10.74 10.50
CA GLY A 115 -17.75 -11.92 10.14
C GLY A 115 -16.45 -11.59 9.42
N ILE A 116 -16.04 -10.32 9.39
CA ILE A 116 -14.79 -9.90 8.76
C ILE A 116 -13.61 -10.15 9.71
N ASN A 117 -12.55 -10.76 9.21
CA ASN A 117 -11.33 -11.00 9.96
C ASN A 117 -10.49 -9.72 10.00
N VAL A 118 -10.47 -9.01 11.11
CA VAL A 118 -9.63 -7.81 11.31
C VAL A 118 -8.33 -8.20 12.00
N THR A 119 -7.19 -7.88 11.38
CA THR A 119 -5.85 -8.16 11.90
C THR A 119 -5.03 -6.87 12.01
N ILE A 120 -4.48 -6.60 13.17
CA ILE A 120 -3.50 -5.53 13.40
C ILE A 120 -2.11 -6.15 13.50
N VAL A 121 -1.19 -5.67 12.67
CA VAL A 121 0.23 -6.02 12.71
C VAL A 121 1.01 -4.82 13.23
N THR A 122 1.72 -5.00 14.34
CA THR A 122 2.49 -3.90 14.96
C THR A 122 3.91 -4.35 15.33
N ASP A 123 4.83 -3.40 15.35
CA ASP A 123 6.24 -3.69 15.63
C ASP A 123 6.50 -3.72 17.14
N ARG A 124 7.18 -4.77 17.59
CA ARG A 124 7.51 -4.94 19.00
C ARG A 124 8.46 -3.84 19.49
N SER A 125 9.55 -3.61 18.77
CA SER A 125 10.63 -2.71 19.21
C SER A 125 10.13 -1.27 19.33
N TYR A 126 9.39 -0.76 18.36
CA TYR A 126 8.83 0.60 18.41
C TYR A 126 7.89 0.82 19.58
N ASN A 127 7.19 -0.21 20.02
CA ASN A 127 6.24 -0.13 21.13
C ASN A 127 6.82 -0.51 22.49
N THR A 128 8.02 -1.07 22.57
CA THR A 128 8.59 -1.54 23.85
C THR A 128 9.93 -0.92 24.19
N GLU A 129 10.71 -0.48 23.22
CA GLU A 129 12.06 0.03 23.48
C GLU A 129 12.04 1.46 24.00
N HIS A 130 12.85 1.69 25.04
CA HIS A 130 13.17 3.01 25.57
C HIS A 130 14.53 2.93 26.32
N LYS A 131 15.29 4.04 26.34
CA LYS A 131 16.58 4.12 27.05
C LYS A 131 16.39 4.04 28.58
N ASP A 132 15.35 4.67 29.08
CA ASP A 132 14.96 4.64 30.47
C ASP A 132 14.25 3.31 30.79
N PHE A 133 14.65 2.65 31.88
CA PHE A 133 14.15 1.33 32.25
C PHE A 133 12.66 1.35 32.66
N GLU A 134 12.26 2.35 33.44
CA GLU A 134 10.87 2.44 33.91
C GLU A 134 9.93 2.71 32.75
N LYS A 135 10.29 3.61 31.85
CA LYS A 135 9.53 3.87 30.62
C LYS A 135 9.47 2.67 29.70
N ARG A 136 10.53 1.88 29.63
CA ARG A 136 10.53 0.62 28.88
C ARG A 136 9.52 -0.36 29.44
N LYS A 137 9.53 -0.54 30.77
CA LYS A 137 8.60 -1.42 31.49
C LYS A 137 7.14 -0.96 31.29
N GLU A 138 6.90 0.33 31.43
CA GLU A 138 5.59 0.93 31.17
C GLU A 138 5.12 0.67 29.74
N LYS A 139 5.95 0.92 28.74
CA LYS A 139 5.65 0.65 27.33
C LYS A 139 5.30 -0.82 27.07
N GLN A 140 6.07 -1.74 27.66
CA GLN A 140 5.80 -3.17 27.54
C GLN A 140 4.45 -3.56 28.13
N GLN A 141 4.10 -3.01 29.29
CA GLN A 141 2.82 -3.24 29.94
C GLN A 141 1.67 -2.66 29.11
N ASN A 142 1.83 -1.44 28.60
CA ASN A 142 0.84 -0.77 27.75
C ASN A 142 0.58 -1.54 26.45
N LEU A 143 1.64 -2.00 25.77
CA LEU A 143 1.50 -2.84 24.59
C LEU A 143 0.75 -4.14 24.92
N LYS A 144 1.19 -4.86 25.95
CA LYS A 144 0.55 -6.11 26.37
C LYS A 144 -0.93 -5.91 26.63
N ALA A 145 -1.29 -4.89 27.43
CA ALA A 145 -2.68 -4.58 27.75
C ALA A 145 -3.50 -4.21 26.49
N ALA A 146 -2.91 -3.47 25.54
CA ALA A 146 -3.59 -3.13 24.29
C ALA A 146 -3.86 -4.36 23.43
N LEU A 147 -2.90 -5.28 23.32
CA LEU A 147 -3.07 -6.53 22.56
C LEU A 147 -4.13 -7.44 23.19
N GLU A 148 -4.12 -7.59 24.52
CA GLU A 148 -5.12 -8.37 25.25
C GLU A 148 -6.53 -7.82 25.05
N LYS A 149 -6.70 -6.49 25.11
CA LYS A 149 -7.99 -5.83 24.85
C LYS A 149 -8.46 -6.03 23.42
N LEU A 150 -7.59 -5.85 22.42
CA LEU A 150 -7.94 -6.07 21.01
C LEU A 150 -8.39 -7.51 20.76
N ASN A 151 -7.64 -8.49 21.26
CA ASN A 151 -7.98 -9.89 21.11
C ASN A 151 -9.31 -10.25 21.81
N ALA A 152 -9.58 -9.66 22.97
CA ALA A 152 -10.87 -9.82 23.66
C ALA A 152 -12.06 -9.24 22.86
N LEU A 153 -11.83 -8.27 22.01
CA LEU A 153 -12.81 -7.69 21.09
C LEU A 153 -12.91 -8.45 19.74
N GLY A 154 -12.21 -9.57 19.58
CA GLY A 154 -12.22 -10.36 18.35
C GLY A 154 -11.28 -9.83 17.25
N ILE A 155 -10.45 -8.84 17.55
CA ILE A 155 -9.49 -8.26 16.62
C ILE A 155 -8.16 -9.02 16.77
N ALA A 156 -7.74 -9.72 15.74
CA ALA A 156 -6.49 -10.48 15.75
C ALA A 156 -5.27 -9.54 15.79
N THR A 157 -4.25 -9.91 16.55
CA THR A 157 -3.02 -9.12 16.64
C THR A 157 -1.80 -9.96 16.30
N LYS A 158 -0.85 -9.37 15.55
CA LYS A 158 0.45 -9.98 15.25
C LYS A 158 1.57 -9.03 15.63
N LEU A 159 2.53 -9.53 16.41
CA LEU A 159 3.77 -8.81 16.72
C LEU A 159 4.85 -9.19 15.72
N VAL A 160 5.52 -8.19 15.20
CA VAL A 160 6.64 -8.35 14.27
C VAL A 160 7.84 -7.52 14.74
N ASN A 161 9.01 -7.80 14.18
CA ASN A 161 10.23 -7.02 14.41
C ASN A 161 10.69 -6.33 13.12
N ARG A 162 11.22 -5.11 13.26
CA ARG A 162 11.86 -4.33 12.19
C ARG A 162 10.91 -4.04 11.03
N VAL A 163 9.67 -3.72 11.34
CA VAL A 163 8.65 -3.31 10.36
C VAL A 163 8.30 -1.85 10.60
N HIS A 164 8.60 -0.99 9.62
CA HIS A 164 8.27 0.44 9.65
C HIS A 164 7.21 0.81 8.60
N SER A 165 6.74 -0.16 7.84
CA SER A 165 5.72 0.02 6.81
C SER A 165 4.37 0.37 7.42
N LYS A 166 3.60 1.20 6.71
CA LYS A 166 2.22 1.55 7.05
C LYS A 166 1.35 1.09 5.88
N ILE A 167 0.60 0.03 6.12
CA ILE A 167 -0.12 -0.67 5.05
C ILE A 167 -1.54 -0.95 5.54
N VAL A 168 -2.50 -0.82 4.63
CA VAL A 168 -3.86 -1.37 4.80
C VAL A 168 -4.14 -2.27 3.61
N ILE A 169 -4.60 -3.48 3.90
CA ILE A 169 -5.04 -4.48 2.93
C ILE A 169 -6.50 -4.78 3.22
N GLY A 170 -7.34 -4.69 2.21
CA GLY A 170 -8.75 -5.12 2.25
C GLY A 170 -9.00 -6.17 1.18
N ASP A 171 -9.35 -7.37 1.60
CA ASP A 171 -9.49 -8.55 0.74
C ASP A 171 -8.27 -8.75 -0.18
N ASP A 172 -8.49 -9.25 -1.40
CA ASP A 172 -7.43 -9.43 -2.41
C ASP A 172 -7.35 -8.24 -3.40
N GLY A 173 -8.17 -7.20 -3.19
CA GLY A 173 -8.39 -6.13 -4.17
C GLY A 173 -8.05 -4.72 -3.71
N LEU A 174 -7.65 -4.52 -2.45
CA LEU A 174 -7.29 -3.19 -1.93
C LEU A 174 -5.94 -3.22 -1.22
N LEU A 175 -5.06 -2.32 -1.63
CA LEU A 175 -3.76 -2.11 -1.01
C LEU A 175 -3.49 -0.61 -0.85
N CYS A 176 -3.29 -0.16 0.38
CA CYS A 176 -2.83 1.19 0.71
C CYS A 176 -1.43 1.13 1.33
N VAL A 177 -0.48 1.89 0.79
CA VAL A 177 0.88 1.98 1.31
C VAL A 177 1.31 3.43 1.39
N GLY A 178 1.90 3.83 2.52
CA GLY A 178 2.32 5.22 2.68
C GLY A 178 3.11 5.52 3.95
N SER A 179 3.06 6.79 4.35
CA SER A 179 3.77 7.30 5.53
C SER A 179 2.88 7.40 6.78
N PHE A 180 1.55 7.33 6.65
CA PHE A 180 0.61 7.63 7.73
C PHE A 180 0.61 6.56 8.83
N ASN A 181 0.82 6.99 10.07
CA ASN A 181 0.81 6.11 11.23
C ASN A 181 -0.61 5.91 11.77
N TRP A 182 -1.31 4.89 11.30
CA TRP A 182 -2.73 4.64 11.51
C TRP A 182 -3.18 4.76 12.96
N PHE A 183 -2.41 4.20 13.92
CA PHE A 183 -2.80 4.11 15.33
C PHE A 183 -1.97 4.98 16.28
N SER A 184 -1.16 5.90 15.75
CA SER A 184 -0.34 6.79 16.56
C SER A 184 -0.23 8.22 16.05
N ALA A 185 -0.70 8.52 14.84
CA ALA A 185 -0.71 9.88 14.32
C ALA A 185 -1.58 10.80 15.21
N THR A 186 -1.12 12.03 15.38
CA THR A 186 -1.91 13.04 16.07
C THR A 186 -3.05 13.55 15.18
N ARG A 187 -4.23 13.81 15.77
CA ARG A 187 -5.38 14.43 15.14
C ARG A 187 -5.56 15.90 15.60
N GLU A 188 -4.61 16.41 16.34
CA GLU A 188 -4.59 17.82 16.74
C GLU A 188 -3.99 18.65 15.62
N ALA A 189 -4.76 19.55 15.03
CA ALA A 189 -4.36 20.37 13.86
C ALA A 189 -2.99 21.07 14.05
N ARG A 190 -2.67 21.51 15.28
CA ARG A 190 -1.39 22.18 15.60
C ARG A 190 -0.16 21.28 15.39
N TYR A 191 -0.32 19.94 15.51
CA TYR A 191 0.77 18.97 15.46
C TYR A 191 0.60 17.97 14.32
N GLU A 192 -0.41 18.20 13.49
CA GLU A 192 -0.67 17.35 12.32
C GLU A 192 0.54 17.39 11.38
N ARG A 193 0.93 16.19 10.91
CA ARG A 193 1.96 16.05 9.89
C ARG A 193 1.31 15.79 8.56
N TYR A 194 1.91 16.36 7.53
CA TYR A 194 1.51 16.03 6.17
C TYR A 194 2.03 14.63 5.80
N ASP A 195 1.14 13.67 5.83
CA ASP A 195 1.39 12.30 5.42
C ASP A 195 0.68 12.01 4.10
N THR A 196 1.28 11.15 3.28
CA THR A 196 0.73 10.73 2.00
C THR A 196 0.74 9.22 1.89
N SER A 197 -0.35 8.65 1.38
CA SER A 197 -0.43 7.24 1.06
C SER A 197 -1.00 7.05 -0.34
N MET A 198 -0.57 6.00 -1.03
CA MET A 198 -1.11 5.58 -2.31
C MET A 198 -2.06 4.42 -2.08
N VAL A 199 -3.24 4.51 -2.66
CA VAL A 199 -4.24 3.44 -2.66
C VAL A 199 -4.33 2.86 -4.06
N TYR A 200 -4.28 1.56 -4.13
CA TYR A 200 -4.56 0.78 -5.32
C TYR A 200 -5.78 -0.12 -5.06
N CYS A 201 -6.77 -0.08 -5.95
CA CYS A 201 -7.91 -0.99 -5.96
C CYS A 201 -7.95 -1.72 -7.30
N GLY A 202 -8.00 -3.04 -7.29
CA GLY A 202 -8.06 -3.85 -8.51
C GLY A 202 -7.75 -5.32 -8.29
N ASP A 203 -8.02 -6.15 -9.29
CA ASP A 203 -7.95 -7.62 -9.18
C ASP A 203 -6.52 -8.20 -9.26
N ASN A 204 -5.51 -7.39 -9.56
CA ASN A 204 -4.14 -7.86 -9.81
C ASN A 204 -3.21 -7.79 -8.59
N LEU A 205 -3.76 -7.63 -7.39
CA LEU A 205 -2.97 -7.41 -6.17
C LEU A 205 -2.54 -8.68 -5.44
N LYS A 206 -3.09 -9.83 -5.78
CA LYS A 206 -2.90 -11.06 -5.02
C LYS A 206 -1.42 -11.40 -4.80
N GLY A 207 -0.60 -11.30 -5.84
CA GLY A 207 0.83 -11.60 -5.73
C GLY A 207 1.58 -10.63 -4.80
N GLU A 208 1.26 -9.35 -4.88
CA GLU A 208 1.87 -8.32 -4.02
C GLU A 208 1.42 -8.47 -2.56
N ILE A 209 0.15 -8.76 -2.34
CA ILE A 209 -0.41 -9.01 -1.01
C ILE A 209 0.23 -10.25 -0.38
N GLU A 210 0.36 -11.35 -1.12
CA GLU A 210 1.05 -12.57 -0.68
C GLU A 210 2.52 -12.29 -0.33
N ALA A 211 3.23 -11.49 -1.13
CA ALA A 211 4.61 -11.10 -0.85
C ALA A 211 4.74 -10.28 0.44
N ILE A 212 3.78 -9.39 0.70
CA ILE A 212 3.70 -8.62 1.96
C ILE A 212 3.47 -9.57 3.14
N TYR A 213 2.49 -10.47 3.08
CA TYR A 213 2.22 -11.43 4.15
C TYR A 213 3.43 -12.32 4.43
N ASN A 214 4.06 -12.89 3.42
CA ASN A 214 5.27 -13.70 3.55
C ASN A 214 6.43 -12.92 4.20
N SER A 215 6.53 -11.62 3.91
CA SER A 215 7.53 -10.74 4.53
C SER A 215 7.24 -10.48 6.01
N LEU A 216 5.97 -10.30 6.37
CA LEU A 216 5.54 -10.08 7.75
C LEU A 216 5.69 -11.36 8.59
N GLU A 217 5.33 -12.51 8.06
CA GLU A 217 5.45 -13.81 8.75
C GLU A 217 6.90 -14.12 9.12
N ARG A 218 7.85 -13.88 8.22
CA ARG A 218 9.29 -14.04 8.51
C ARG A 218 9.80 -13.16 9.64
N ARG A 219 9.06 -12.13 10.03
CA ARG A 219 9.38 -11.17 11.09
C ARG A 219 8.53 -11.34 12.35
N GLN A 220 7.63 -12.29 12.36
CA GLN A 220 6.75 -12.55 13.51
C GLN A 220 7.57 -13.05 14.71
N VAL A 221 7.19 -12.62 15.94
CA VAL A 221 7.83 -12.93 17.23
C VAL A 221 6.82 -13.49 18.22
#